data_f5dcf77144db4b25c17e919116ea9289
#
_entry.id   f5dcf77144db4b25c17e919116ea9289
#
_cell.length_a   1.000
_cell.length_b   1.000
_cell.length_c   1.000
_cell.angle_alpha   90.00
_cell.angle_beta   90.00
_cell.angle_gamma   90.00
#
_symmetry.space_group_name_H-M   'P 1'
#
loop_
_entity.id
_entity.type
_entity.pdbx_description
1 polymer ?
#
loop_
_entity_poly.entity_id
_entity_poly.type
_entity_poly.pdbx_seq_one_letter_code
_entity_poly.pdbx_strand_id
1 'polypeptide(L)'
;MCSDLLNLEKDIRILEKLGVDMLHVDVMDAHFVPNLTFGPDFIKAMQSKTHLPLDCHFMVTDPWLMFGKLSLRPQDIFTAHVELKEVDYRALAEKVHETGARFGLAVNPLTPVEELEPHLAYLDTVTLMLVHPGFAGAKMVEGIMDKVRECRRFLDDKGCPDIEISVDGSVSAERAAYMAGLGAGIFVGGTAGIYRKGMALEETIPIFRKSITL
;
A
#
# COMPACT_ATOMS: atom_id res chain seq x y z
N MET A 1 -8.87 -4.35 -4.78
CA MET A 1 -10.31 -4.06 -5.06
C MET A 1 -10.61 -3.81 -6.55
N CYS A 2 -9.67 -3.40 -7.38
CA CYS A 2 -9.94 -2.95 -8.76
C CYS A 2 -10.02 -4.08 -9.81
N SER A 3 -9.50 -5.27 -9.51
CA SER A 3 -9.52 -6.45 -10.38
C SER A 3 -10.92 -7.06 -10.52
N ASP A 4 -11.11 -7.93 -11.52
CA ASP A 4 -12.28 -8.79 -11.60
C ASP A 4 -12.24 -9.86 -10.50
N LEU A 5 -12.98 -9.63 -9.43
CA LEU A 5 -12.95 -10.49 -8.24
C LEU A 5 -13.45 -11.92 -8.49
N LEU A 6 -14.28 -12.12 -9.53
CA LEU A 6 -14.75 -13.45 -9.91
C LEU A 6 -13.75 -14.21 -10.79
N ASN A 7 -12.77 -13.52 -11.39
CA ASN A 7 -11.73 -14.06 -12.25
C ASN A 7 -10.33 -13.61 -11.82
N LEU A 8 -10.12 -13.38 -10.53
CA LEU A 8 -8.91 -12.75 -9.98
C LEU A 8 -7.62 -13.49 -10.40
N GLU A 9 -7.62 -14.82 -10.45
CA GLU A 9 -6.43 -15.57 -10.85
C GLU A 9 -5.98 -15.19 -12.27
N LYS A 10 -6.93 -14.94 -13.20
CA LYS A 10 -6.62 -14.47 -14.54
C LYS A 10 -5.90 -13.11 -14.51
N ASP A 11 -6.40 -12.17 -13.72
CA ASP A 11 -5.78 -10.84 -13.58
C ASP A 11 -4.38 -10.96 -12.97
N ILE A 12 -4.20 -11.79 -11.93
CA ILE A 12 -2.88 -12.06 -11.33
C ILE A 12 -1.88 -12.54 -12.38
N ARG A 13 -2.26 -13.51 -13.24
CA ARG A 13 -1.38 -14.00 -14.31
C ARG A 13 -1.00 -12.91 -15.31
N ILE A 14 -1.92 -12.01 -15.63
CA ILE A 14 -1.64 -10.87 -16.52
C ILE A 14 -0.65 -9.92 -15.85
N LEU A 15 -0.88 -9.58 -14.58
CA LEU A 15 -0.01 -8.71 -13.78
C LEU A 15 1.42 -9.29 -13.69
N GLU A 16 1.57 -10.58 -13.37
CA GLU A 16 2.86 -11.28 -13.36
C GLU A 16 3.58 -11.19 -14.71
N LYS A 17 2.86 -11.50 -15.79
CA LYS A 17 3.40 -11.47 -17.17
C LYS A 17 3.88 -10.07 -17.58
N LEU A 18 3.21 -9.04 -17.09
CA LEU A 18 3.54 -7.63 -17.37
C LEU A 18 4.58 -7.06 -16.41
N GLY A 19 5.12 -7.88 -15.52
CA GLY A 19 6.24 -7.53 -14.65
C GLY A 19 5.86 -6.56 -13.54
N VAL A 20 4.65 -6.65 -12.96
CA VAL A 20 4.30 -5.92 -11.73
C VAL A 20 5.20 -6.41 -10.60
N ASP A 21 5.60 -5.52 -9.69
CA ASP A 21 6.58 -5.85 -8.66
C ASP A 21 5.92 -6.51 -7.43
N MET A 22 4.67 -6.13 -7.09
CA MET A 22 3.89 -6.67 -5.98
C MET A 22 2.39 -6.49 -6.18
N LEU A 23 1.56 -7.18 -5.41
CA LEU A 23 0.11 -7.05 -5.43
C LEU A 23 -0.37 -6.35 -4.14
N HIS A 24 -1.04 -5.22 -4.30
CA HIS A 24 -1.66 -4.50 -3.19
C HIS A 24 -3.02 -5.10 -2.82
N VAL A 25 -3.24 -5.38 -1.52
CA VAL A 25 -4.43 -6.03 -0.99
C VAL A 25 -5.05 -5.20 0.12
N ASP A 26 -6.16 -4.54 -0.18
CA ASP A 26 -6.92 -3.75 0.80
C ASP A 26 -7.77 -4.67 1.70
N VAL A 27 -7.49 -4.70 2.99
CA VAL A 27 -8.24 -5.45 4.00
C VAL A 27 -9.00 -4.46 4.88
N MET A 28 -10.33 -4.60 4.93
CA MET A 28 -11.23 -3.68 5.65
C MET A 28 -12.19 -4.46 6.52
N ASP A 29 -12.45 -3.95 7.73
CA ASP A 29 -13.27 -4.61 8.78
C ASP A 29 -14.66 -3.99 8.98
N ALA A 30 -15.03 -3.00 8.19
CA ALA A 30 -16.26 -2.20 8.33
C ALA A 30 -16.36 -1.39 9.66
N HIS A 31 -15.24 -1.24 10.37
CA HIS A 31 -15.14 -0.46 11.61
C HIS A 31 -14.13 0.70 11.43
N PHE A 32 -12.92 0.42 10.98
CA PHE A 32 -11.93 1.45 10.70
C PHE A 32 -12.34 2.33 9.51
N VAL A 33 -12.88 1.70 8.46
CA VAL A 33 -13.51 2.36 7.30
C VAL A 33 -14.90 1.78 7.05
N PRO A 34 -15.86 2.53 6.46
CA PRO A 34 -17.24 2.06 6.26
C PRO A 34 -17.36 1.12 5.04
N ASN A 35 -16.49 0.15 4.93
CA ASN A 35 -16.47 -0.88 3.89
C ASN A 35 -15.88 -2.18 4.42
N LEU A 36 -16.26 -3.31 3.83
CA LEU A 36 -15.77 -4.64 4.15
C LEU A 36 -15.18 -5.27 2.89
N THR A 37 -13.97 -5.82 3.02
CA THR A 37 -13.30 -6.44 1.88
C THR A 37 -12.74 -7.83 2.26
N PHE A 38 -11.50 -8.08 1.88
CA PHE A 38 -10.83 -9.37 1.99
C PHE A 38 -10.43 -9.71 3.43
N GLY A 39 -10.32 -11.00 3.72
CA GLY A 39 -9.82 -11.51 4.99
C GLY A 39 -8.60 -12.44 4.80
N PRO A 40 -8.10 -13.03 5.90
CA PRO A 40 -6.90 -13.87 5.90
C PRO A 40 -6.95 -15.05 4.93
N ASP A 41 -8.10 -15.72 4.80
CA ASP A 41 -8.26 -16.86 3.88
C ASP A 41 -8.12 -16.44 2.41
N PHE A 42 -8.57 -15.24 2.07
CA PHE A 42 -8.40 -14.69 0.73
C PHE A 42 -6.92 -14.39 0.44
N ILE A 43 -6.19 -13.78 1.38
CA ILE A 43 -4.74 -13.53 1.27
C ILE A 43 -4.00 -14.86 1.06
N LYS A 44 -4.31 -15.88 1.86
CA LYS A 44 -3.73 -17.23 1.73
C LYS A 44 -4.04 -17.85 0.37
N ALA A 45 -5.26 -17.69 -0.14
CA ALA A 45 -5.62 -18.16 -1.48
C ALA A 45 -4.80 -17.45 -2.57
N MET A 46 -4.63 -16.12 -2.47
CA MET A 46 -3.76 -15.37 -3.39
C MET A 46 -2.32 -15.86 -3.33
N GLN A 47 -1.74 -16.04 -2.13
CA GLN A 47 -0.39 -16.56 -1.96
C GLN A 47 -0.16 -17.92 -2.62
N SER A 48 -1.19 -18.79 -2.71
CA SER A 48 -1.12 -20.06 -3.41
C SER A 48 -1.09 -19.93 -4.94
N LYS A 49 -1.40 -18.74 -5.48
CA LYS A 49 -1.54 -18.48 -6.92
C LYS A 49 -0.44 -17.60 -7.49
N THR A 50 0.36 -16.93 -6.66
CA THR A 50 1.40 -16.03 -7.14
C THR A 50 2.68 -16.12 -6.30
N HIS A 51 3.81 -15.85 -6.96
CA HIS A 51 5.11 -15.66 -6.29
C HIS A 51 5.38 -14.17 -6.01
N LEU A 52 4.58 -13.26 -6.53
CA LEU A 52 4.73 -11.84 -6.24
C LEU A 52 4.51 -11.58 -4.76
N PRO A 53 5.31 -10.69 -4.14
CA PRO A 53 5.03 -10.21 -2.80
C PRO A 53 3.63 -9.61 -2.71
N LEU A 54 3.00 -9.73 -1.56
CA LEU A 54 1.74 -9.05 -1.26
C LEU A 54 2.01 -7.84 -0.36
N ASP A 55 1.57 -6.67 -0.77
CA ASP A 55 1.47 -5.48 0.06
C ASP A 55 0.07 -5.46 0.69
N CYS A 56 -0.03 -5.96 1.91
CA CYS A 56 -1.29 -6.10 2.64
C CYS A 56 -1.56 -4.85 3.47
N HIS A 57 -2.51 -4.04 3.03
CA HIS A 57 -2.91 -2.79 3.66
C HIS A 57 -4.14 -3.02 4.55
N PHE A 58 -3.92 -2.94 5.87
CA PHE A 58 -4.92 -3.24 6.89
C PHE A 58 -5.62 -1.98 7.39
N MET A 59 -6.77 -1.67 6.82
CA MET A 59 -7.74 -0.68 7.28
C MET A 59 -8.69 -1.34 8.28
N VAL A 60 -8.16 -1.75 9.42
CA VAL A 60 -8.85 -2.52 10.46
C VAL A 60 -8.55 -1.95 11.85
N THR A 61 -9.46 -2.18 12.80
CA THR A 61 -9.31 -1.70 14.17
C THR A 61 -8.37 -2.58 15.01
N ASP A 62 -8.17 -3.86 14.62
CA ASP A 62 -7.27 -4.79 15.31
C ASP A 62 -6.29 -5.45 14.32
N PRO A 63 -5.12 -4.84 14.07
CA PRO A 63 -4.09 -5.41 13.21
C PRO A 63 -3.42 -6.66 13.82
N TRP A 64 -3.40 -6.81 15.15
CA TRP A 64 -2.89 -8.02 15.81
C TRP A 64 -3.73 -9.24 15.50
N LEU A 65 -5.06 -9.09 15.50
CA LEU A 65 -5.97 -10.16 15.10
C LEU A 65 -5.71 -10.61 13.67
N MET A 66 -5.44 -9.66 12.76
CA MET A 66 -5.09 -9.98 11.36
C MET A 66 -3.76 -10.70 11.28
N PHE A 67 -2.70 -10.17 11.91
CA PHE A 67 -1.38 -10.79 11.94
C PHE A 67 -1.45 -12.25 12.45
N GLY A 68 -2.15 -12.50 13.55
CA GLY A 68 -2.29 -13.84 14.13
C GLY A 68 -2.98 -14.88 13.25
N LYS A 69 -3.59 -14.46 12.12
CA LYS A 69 -4.27 -15.34 11.17
C LYS A 69 -3.56 -15.46 9.81
N LEU A 70 -2.46 -14.73 9.63
CA LEU A 70 -1.69 -14.69 8.39
C LEU A 70 -0.43 -15.56 8.48
N SER A 71 0.01 -16.03 7.32
CA SER A 71 1.34 -16.59 7.12
C SER A 71 2.06 -15.70 6.12
N LEU A 72 2.68 -14.63 6.62
CA LEU A 72 3.45 -13.71 5.77
C LEU A 72 4.65 -14.42 5.18
N ARG A 73 4.98 -14.10 3.93
CA ARG A 73 6.16 -14.58 3.23
C ARG A 73 7.27 -13.54 3.30
N PRO A 74 8.53 -13.92 3.16
CA PRO A 74 9.61 -12.95 2.96
C PRO A 74 9.25 -11.98 1.82
N GLN A 75 9.50 -10.69 2.04
CA GLN A 75 9.18 -9.56 1.15
C GLN A 75 7.70 -9.16 1.06
N ASP A 76 6.74 -9.92 1.61
CA ASP A 76 5.39 -9.38 1.82
C ASP A 76 5.47 -8.13 2.71
N ILE A 77 4.54 -7.20 2.57
CA ILE A 77 4.45 -6.00 3.42
C ILE A 77 3.19 -6.11 4.27
N PHE A 78 3.32 -5.87 5.56
CA PHE A 78 2.21 -5.72 6.50
C PHE A 78 2.07 -4.24 6.86
N THR A 79 1.06 -3.57 6.33
CA THR A 79 0.84 -2.14 6.55
C THR A 79 -0.40 -1.92 7.42
N ALA A 80 -0.21 -1.37 8.64
CA ALA A 80 -1.29 -0.91 9.52
C ALA A 80 -1.43 0.61 9.47
N HIS A 81 -2.50 1.16 10.03
CA HIS A 81 -2.71 2.61 10.10
C HIS A 81 -2.14 3.21 11.39
N VAL A 82 -1.39 4.32 11.30
CA VAL A 82 -0.77 5.02 12.44
C VAL A 82 -1.81 5.63 13.38
N GLU A 83 -3.03 5.82 12.91
CA GLU A 83 -4.14 6.39 13.67
C GLU A 83 -4.69 5.49 14.79
N LEU A 84 -4.29 4.22 14.84
CA LEU A 84 -4.71 3.26 15.89
C LEU A 84 -3.88 3.47 17.16
N LYS A 85 -4.41 4.20 18.13
CA LYS A 85 -3.63 4.68 19.30
C LYS A 85 -3.31 3.59 20.35
N GLU A 86 -4.04 2.46 20.36
CA GLU A 86 -3.89 1.40 21.36
C GLU A 86 -3.03 0.21 20.86
N VAL A 87 -2.38 0.35 19.70
CA VAL A 87 -1.57 -0.71 19.10
C VAL A 87 -0.11 -0.58 19.53
N ASP A 88 0.46 -1.65 20.07
CA ASP A 88 1.92 -1.78 20.23
C ASP A 88 2.56 -2.11 18.88
N TYR A 89 2.85 -1.06 18.09
CA TYR A 89 3.45 -1.22 16.76
C TYR A 89 4.86 -1.78 16.81
N ARG A 90 5.64 -1.51 17.87
CA ARG A 90 6.99 -2.07 18.00
C ARG A 90 6.93 -3.58 18.10
N ALA A 91 6.13 -4.10 19.01
CA ALA A 91 5.97 -5.55 19.16
C ALA A 91 5.39 -6.20 17.90
N LEU A 92 4.45 -5.52 17.21
CA LEU A 92 3.88 -6.01 15.96
C LEU A 92 4.94 -6.05 14.84
N ALA A 93 5.74 -4.99 14.69
CA ALA A 93 6.81 -4.92 13.71
C ALA A 93 7.85 -6.01 13.94
N GLU A 94 8.28 -6.24 15.20
CA GLU A 94 9.20 -7.32 15.55
C GLU A 94 8.66 -8.68 15.09
N LYS A 95 7.37 -8.94 15.32
CA LYS A 95 6.73 -10.20 14.89
C LYS A 95 6.60 -10.31 13.36
N VAL A 96 6.34 -9.22 12.67
CA VAL A 96 6.34 -9.19 11.20
C VAL A 96 7.74 -9.49 10.67
N HIS A 97 8.77 -8.84 11.21
CA HIS A 97 10.16 -9.05 10.81
C HIS A 97 10.66 -10.48 11.07
N GLU A 98 10.19 -11.15 12.15
CA GLU A 98 10.51 -12.58 12.40
C GLU A 98 10.06 -13.49 11.23
N THR A 99 9.10 -13.09 10.41
CA THR A 99 8.67 -13.84 9.21
C THR A 99 9.50 -13.55 7.97
N GLY A 100 10.38 -12.55 8.02
CA GLY A 100 11.10 -12.00 6.88
C GLY A 100 10.29 -11.00 6.06
N ALA A 101 9.07 -10.68 6.47
CA ALA A 101 8.23 -9.65 5.86
C ALA A 101 8.64 -8.25 6.32
N ARG A 102 8.16 -7.24 5.60
CA ARG A 102 8.39 -5.82 5.87
C ARG A 102 7.21 -5.25 6.66
N PHE A 103 7.50 -4.29 7.55
CA PHE A 103 6.47 -3.59 8.32
C PHE A 103 6.29 -2.16 7.84
N GLY A 104 5.04 -1.76 7.59
CA GLY A 104 4.67 -0.42 7.15
C GLY A 104 3.61 0.23 8.03
N LEU A 105 3.59 1.57 8.02
CA LEU A 105 2.48 2.35 8.56
C LEU A 105 1.87 3.23 7.47
N ALA A 106 0.55 3.16 7.36
CA ALA A 106 -0.23 4.05 6.51
C ALA A 106 -0.64 5.31 7.28
N VAL A 107 -0.66 6.44 6.59
CA VAL A 107 -1.00 7.75 7.12
C VAL A 107 -2.15 8.34 6.32
N ASN A 108 -3.27 8.65 6.97
CA ASN A 108 -4.42 9.25 6.33
C ASN A 108 -4.10 10.67 5.79
N PRO A 109 -4.89 11.20 4.84
CA PRO A 109 -4.57 12.47 4.20
C PRO A 109 -4.37 13.63 5.19
N LEU A 110 -5.18 13.69 6.25
CA LEU A 110 -5.16 14.78 7.23
C LEU A 110 -4.28 14.51 8.45
N THR A 111 -3.73 13.30 8.60
CA THR A 111 -2.82 12.95 9.70
C THR A 111 -1.43 13.49 9.41
N PRO A 112 -0.81 14.26 10.31
CA PRO A 112 0.56 14.77 10.13
C PRO A 112 1.59 13.63 9.98
N VAL A 113 2.65 13.85 9.21
CA VAL A 113 3.72 12.84 9.04
C VAL A 113 4.55 12.65 10.31
N GLU A 114 4.54 13.62 11.20
CA GLU A 114 5.20 13.59 12.52
C GLU A 114 4.64 12.50 13.44
N GLU A 115 3.42 12.02 13.20
CA GLU A 115 2.86 10.88 13.93
C GLU A 115 3.69 9.59 13.72
N LEU A 116 4.53 9.54 12.69
CA LEU A 116 5.46 8.44 12.43
C LEU A 116 6.72 8.48 13.33
N GLU A 117 7.05 9.61 13.95
CA GLU A 117 8.32 9.78 14.66
C GLU A 117 8.60 8.69 15.71
N PRO A 118 7.65 8.27 16.57
CA PRO A 118 7.90 7.22 17.56
C PRO A 118 8.17 5.83 16.93
N HIS A 119 7.92 5.67 15.63
CA HIS A 119 7.89 4.39 14.93
C HIS A 119 9.07 4.18 13.98
N LEU A 120 9.83 5.23 13.65
CA LEU A 120 10.86 5.22 12.60
C LEU A 120 11.91 4.10 12.75
N ALA A 121 12.24 3.71 13.98
CA ALA A 121 13.29 2.73 14.26
C ALA A 121 12.98 1.30 13.77
N TYR A 122 11.73 1.02 13.38
CA TYR A 122 11.27 -0.31 12.97
C TYR A 122 10.36 -0.29 11.73
N LEU A 123 10.29 0.86 11.03
CA LEU A 123 9.55 0.98 9.77
C LEU A 123 10.43 0.65 8.57
N ASP A 124 9.89 -0.13 7.65
CA ASP A 124 10.46 -0.34 6.31
C ASP A 124 9.77 0.51 5.26
N THR A 125 8.46 0.79 5.44
CA THR A 125 7.66 1.56 4.49
C THR A 125 6.69 2.52 5.18
N VAL A 126 6.38 3.62 4.51
CA VAL A 126 5.28 4.53 4.86
C VAL A 126 4.33 4.61 3.68
N THR A 127 3.05 4.31 3.89
CA THR A 127 2.01 4.48 2.86
C THR A 127 1.24 5.77 3.08
N LEU A 128 1.40 6.73 2.17
CA LEU A 128 0.65 7.98 2.20
C LEU A 128 -0.67 7.81 1.45
N MET A 129 -1.77 7.93 2.17
CA MET A 129 -3.11 7.93 1.58
C MET A 129 -3.36 9.26 0.87
N LEU A 130 -3.60 9.20 -0.44
CA LEU A 130 -3.93 10.39 -1.26
C LEU A 130 -5.44 10.65 -1.33
N VAL A 131 -6.22 9.70 -0.83
CA VAL A 131 -7.68 9.73 -0.72
C VAL A 131 -8.08 9.33 0.70
N HIS A 132 -9.28 9.66 1.14
CA HIS A 132 -9.82 9.03 2.33
C HIS A 132 -10.03 7.53 2.05
N PRO A 133 -9.48 6.64 2.89
CA PRO A 133 -9.53 5.20 2.65
C PRO A 133 -10.95 4.65 2.72
N GLY A 134 -11.17 3.45 2.13
CA GLY A 134 -12.41 2.71 2.21
C GLY A 134 -13.04 2.38 0.85
N PHE A 135 -12.83 3.16 -0.20
CA PHE A 135 -13.48 2.93 -1.50
C PHE A 135 -12.53 3.14 -2.68
N ALA A 136 -12.57 2.20 -3.64
CA ALA A 136 -11.87 2.38 -4.90
C ALA A 136 -12.46 3.56 -5.71
N GLY A 137 -11.59 4.32 -6.38
CA GLY A 137 -12.00 5.45 -7.21
C GLY A 137 -12.38 6.73 -6.44
N ALA A 138 -12.06 6.80 -5.14
CA ALA A 138 -12.24 8.01 -4.36
C ALA A 138 -11.44 9.18 -4.94
N LYS A 139 -11.99 10.40 -4.77
CA LYS A 139 -11.36 11.62 -5.25
C LYS A 139 -10.12 11.96 -4.41
N MET A 140 -9.01 12.29 -5.08
CA MET A 140 -7.79 12.76 -4.44
C MET A 140 -8.05 14.03 -3.62
N VAL A 141 -7.47 14.09 -2.43
CA VAL A 141 -7.49 15.30 -1.58
C VAL A 141 -6.64 16.38 -2.24
N GLU A 142 -7.14 17.61 -2.25
CA GLU A 142 -6.45 18.73 -2.88
C GLU A 142 -5.13 19.05 -2.16
N GLY A 143 -4.05 19.26 -2.94
CA GLY A 143 -2.72 19.57 -2.40
C GLY A 143 -1.97 18.37 -1.80
N ILE A 144 -2.59 17.18 -1.69
CA ILE A 144 -2.02 16.03 -0.96
C ILE A 144 -0.68 15.53 -1.53
N MET A 145 -0.39 15.76 -2.80
CA MET A 145 0.87 15.31 -3.39
C MET A 145 2.10 16.00 -2.77
N ASP A 146 1.95 17.22 -2.22
CA ASP A 146 3.04 17.88 -1.50
C ASP A 146 3.43 17.17 -0.19
N LYS A 147 2.51 16.39 0.38
CA LYS A 147 2.78 15.54 1.55
C LYS A 147 3.86 14.48 1.28
N VAL A 148 4.03 14.05 0.01
CA VAL A 148 5.13 13.15 -0.36
C VAL A 148 6.49 13.82 -0.12
N ARG A 149 6.64 15.09 -0.56
CA ARG A 149 7.85 15.89 -0.32
C ARG A 149 8.08 16.15 1.16
N GLU A 150 7.01 16.47 1.89
CA GLU A 150 7.04 16.67 3.34
C GLU A 150 7.53 15.41 4.05
N CYS A 151 6.94 14.25 3.75
CA CYS A 151 7.32 12.96 4.31
C CYS A 151 8.78 12.62 3.99
N ARG A 152 9.22 12.77 2.73
CA ARG A 152 10.61 12.49 2.36
C ARG A 152 11.60 13.36 3.15
N ARG A 153 11.35 14.66 3.25
CA ARG A 153 12.17 15.57 4.05
C ARG A 153 12.18 15.17 5.53
N PHE A 154 11.00 14.88 6.09
CA PHE A 154 10.89 14.45 7.47
C PHE A 154 11.73 13.19 7.74
N LEU A 155 11.64 12.17 6.88
CA LEU A 155 12.42 10.93 7.02
C LEU A 155 13.93 11.19 6.88
N ASP A 156 14.34 12.04 5.93
CA ASP A 156 15.75 12.41 5.72
C ASP A 156 16.31 13.18 6.92
N ASP A 157 15.57 14.15 7.45
CA ASP A 157 15.96 14.96 8.62
C ASP A 157 16.07 14.09 9.90
N LYS A 158 15.31 12.99 9.97
CA LYS A 158 15.38 12.01 11.06
C LYS A 158 16.46 10.92 10.83
N GLY A 159 17.19 10.98 9.74
CA GLY A 159 18.24 10.00 9.41
C GLY A 159 17.72 8.63 8.97
N CYS A 160 16.51 8.58 8.39
CA CYS A 160 15.83 7.37 7.93
C CYS A 160 15.62 7.38 6.41
N PRO A 161 16.66 7.60 5.56
CA PRO A 161 16.50 7.69 4.10
C PRO A 161 16.05 6.38 3.46
N ASP A 162 16.30 5.25 4.12
CA ASP A 162 16.01 3.90 3.60
C ASP A 162 14.52 3.51 3.74
N ILE A 163 13.72 4.26 4.51
CA ILE A 163 12.28 4.03 4.60
C ILE A 163 11.64 4.42 3.27
N GLU A 164 11.03 3.46 2.59
CA GLU A 164 10.36 3.68 1.31
C GLU A 164 9.00 4.35 1.49
N ILE A 165 8.69 5.29 0.59
CA ILE A 165 7.37 5.94 0.56
C ILE A 165 6.51 5.28 -0.50
N SER A 166 5.40 4.67 -0.07
CA SER A 166 4.31 4.19 -0.90
C SER A 166 3.21 5.26 -1.00
N VAL A 167 2.57 5.36 -2.15
CA VAL A 167 1.42 6.26 -2.37
C VAL A 167 0.22 5.46 -2.85
N ASP A 168 -0.92 5.66 -2.18
CA ASP A 168 -2.16 4.97 -2.47
C ASP A 168 -3.34 5.93 -2.60
N GLY A 169 -4.16 5.69 -3.62
CA GLY A 169 -5.37 6.43 -3.93
C GLY A 169 -5.23 7.37 -5.12
N SER A 170 -6.04 7.13 -6.15
CA SER A 170 -6.13 7.99 -7.35
C SER A 170 -4.80 8.25 -8.08
N VAL A 171 -3.85 7.30 -8.02
CA VAL A 171 -2.51 7.38 -8.63
C VAL A 171 -2.62 7.14 -10.15
N SER A 172 -2.56 8.22 -10.95
CA SER A 172 -2.43 8.16 -12.42
C SER A 172 -0.95 8.12 -12.84
N ALA A 173 -0.66 7.74 -14.08
CA ALA A 173 0.70 7.75 -14.62
C ALA A 173 1.38 9.12 -14.46
N GLU A 174 0.67 10.22 -14.75
CA GLU A 174 1.17 11.59 -14.61
C GLU A 174 1.47 11.93 -13.14
N ARG A 175 0.57 11.59 -12.23
CA ARG A 175 0.75 11.83 -10.79
C ARG A 175 1.87 10.98 -10.22
N ALA A 176 2.00 9.73 -10.67
CA ALA A 176 3.08 8.84 -10.28
C ALA A 176 4.44 9.41 -10.68
N ALA A 177 4.59 9.90 -11.92
CA ALA A 177 5.81 10.58 -12.38
C ALA A 177 6.16 11.78 -11.50
N TYR A 178 5.17 12.62 -11.17
CA TYR A 178 5.39 13.77 -10.30
C TYR A 178 5.84 13.34 -8.89
N MET A 179 5.15 12.37 -8.28
CA MET A 179 5.46 11.92 -6.92
C MET A 179 6.78 11.11 -6.85
N ALA A 180 7.17 10.43 -7.92
CA ALA A 180 8.51 9.83 -8.02
C ALA A 180 9.62 10.89 -7.87
N GLY A 181 9.48 12.04 -8.52
CA GLY A 181 10.38 13.18 -8.37
C GLY A 181 10.35 13.82 -6.96
N LEU A 182 9.36 13.50 -6.13
CA LEU A 182 9.26 13.95 -4.74
C LEU A 182 9.78 12.90 -3.73
N GLY A 183 10.18 11.71 -4.19
CA GLY A 183 10.75 10.67 -3.34
C GLY A 183 9.84 9.48 -3.04
N ALA A 184 8.68 9.34 -3.71
CA ALA A 184 7.90 8.10 -3.66
C ALA A 184 8.57 6.99 -4.47
N GLY A 185 8.64 5.77 -3.92
CA GLY A 185 9.22 4.58 -4.55
C GLY A 185 8.20 3.50 -4.88
N ILE A 186 7.06 3.45 -4.20
CA ILE A 186 6.01 2.46 -4.40
C ILE A 186 4.71 3.16 -4.82
N PHE A 187 4.05 2.65 -5.86
CA PHE A 187 2.87 3.27 -6.45
C PHE A 187 1.73 2.27 -6.59
N VAL A 188 0.61 2.49 -5.88
CA VAL A 188 -0.56 1.62 -5.96
C VAL A 188 -1.38 1.96 -7.21
N GLY A 189 -1.31 1.08 -8.20
CA GLY A 189 -1.97 1.24 -9.50
C GLY A 189 -3.46 0.85 -9.46
N GLY A 190 -4.32 1.74 -9.00
CA GLY A 190 -5.77 1.56 -8.96
C GLY A 190 -6.51 1.96 -10.25
N THR A 191 -7.78 2.38 -10.12
CA THR A 191 -8.66 2.76 -11.24
C THR A 191 -8.19 3.98 -12.04
N ALA A 192 -7.42 4.88 -11.43
CA ALA A 192 -6.80 6.02 -12.13
C ALA A 192 -5.51 5.63 -12.86
N GLY A 193 -4.84 4.55 -12.43
CA GLY A 193 -3.55 4.07 -12.94
C GLY A 193 -3.70 2.98 -13.99
N ILE A 194 -3.78 1.73 -13.55
CA ILE A 194 -3.73 0.55 -14.42
C ILE A 194 -5.11 -0.04 -14.73
N TYR A 195 -6.10 0.06 -13.84
CA TYR A 195 -7.46 -0.45 -14.04
C TYR A 195 -8.39 0.61 -14.65
N ARG A 196 -7.94 1.22 -15.75
CA ARG A 196 -8.69 2.30 -16.42
C ARG A 196 -9.87 1.74 -17.22
N LYS A 197 -11.05 2.36 -17.06
CA LYS A 197 -12.25 1.93 -17.76
C LYS A 197 -12.03 1.94 -19.29
N GLY A 198 -12.31 0.80 -19.93
CA GLY A 198 -12.23 0.64 -21.39
C GLY A 198 -10.81 0.41 -21.94
N MET A 199 -9.82 0.22 -21.08
CA MET A 199 -8.46 -0.12 -21.49
C MET A 199 -8.02 -1.46 -20.88
N ALA A 200 -7.22 -2.24 -21.61
CA ALA A 200 -6.65 -3.48 -21.12
C ALA A 200 -5.41 -3.22 -20.23
N LEU A 201 -5.11 -4.14 -19.32
CA LEU A 201 -3.92 -4.07 -18.47
C LEU A 201 -2.63 -4.06 -19.30
N GLU A 202 -2.62 -4.78 -20.44
CA GLU A 202 -1.52 -4.83 -21.38
C GLU A 202 -1.18 -3.46 -22.00
N GLU A 203 -2.14 -2.54 -22.02
CA GLU A 203 -1.93 -1.17 -22.52
C GLU A 203 -1.53 -0.23 -21.37
N THR A 204 -2.21 -0.34 -20.22
CA THR A 204 -2.08 0.63 -19.13
C THR A 204 -0.82 0.42 -18.30
N ILE A 205 -0.41 -0.82 -18.03
CA ILE A 205 0.76 -1.12 -17.19
C ILE A 205 2.06 -0.61 -17.84
N PRO A 206 2.36 -0.84 -19.14
CA PRO A 206 3.55 -0.28 -19.76
C PRO A 206 3.59 1.26 -19.72
N ILE A 207 2.45 1.93 -19.92
CA ILE A 207 2.34 3.39 -19.82
C ILE A 207 2.67 3.84 -18.39
N PHE A 208 2.06 3.19 -17.40
CA PHE A 208 2.27 3.53 -16.00
C PHE A 208 3.73 3.30 -15.58
N ARG A 209 4.30 2.13 -15.90
CA ARG A 209 5.70 1.81 -15.60
C ARG A 209 6.68 2.81 -16.24
N LYS A 210 6.46 3.16 -17.50
CA LYS A 210 7.30 4.15 -18.19
C LYS A 210 7.27 5.51 -17.48
N SER A 211 6.16 5.88 -16.85
CA SER A 211 6.02 7.19 -16.20
C SER A 211 6.83 7.31 -14.90
N ILE A 212 7.12 6.20 -14.22
CA ILE A 212 7.86 6.16 -12.95
C ILE A 212 9.33 5.73 -13.11
N THR A 213 9.76 5.35 -14.31
CA THR A 213 11.18 5.08 -14.62
C THR A 213 11.85 6.41 -14.88
N LEU A 214 12.69 6.86 -13.94
CA LEU A 214 13.52 8.07 -14.04
C LEU A 214 14.73 7.84 -14.93
#